data_03e6b66b26fe07b4e6603a1ba67656a4
#
_entry.id   03e6b66b26fe07b4e6603a1ba67656a4
#
_cell.length_a   1.000
_cell.length_b   1.000
_cell.length_c   1.000
_cell.angle_alpha   90.00
_cell.angle_beta   90.00
_cell.angle_gamma   90.00
#
_symmetry.space_group_name_H-M   'P 1'
#
loop_
_entity.id
_entity.type
_entity.pdbx_description
1 polymer ?
#
loop_
_entity_poly.entity_id
_entity_poly.type
_entity_poly.pdbx_seq_one_letter_code
_entity_poly.pdbx_strand_id
1 'polypeptide(L)'
;MNQTPRLSPIRAALLATGVLLSAREVWAQGCVASRCPVNMSPGERLLRSVDGNADHGGEAGIMVTVGYRWLRSDRHFTGTHEEAYRQQEGSEVINNSSYVDVTLAKAITPRFALQLTVPWSEHDRSSVVWDDPDRAKRTRILERFHVQSGGLGDIRLGGTMWVLDPTVHRRGNVLIGLGVDAPTGRKDEKAVHRRLIDNANDIVGDDLRNVDQSIQPGDGGWGIPVDVFAYYSLAKTLSVYASGSYLITPEETNGVITSRSNPFESVMSIADTFAGRVGFDWLVLPKAGLTVSLGMRAEGVPAEDLLGGSDGFRRPGVAVSIEPGISWMKNGWAVQLSVPIAVYRERFKSVADRQWEAASGVPRHGDAAFADYLILGAVTKSF
;
A
#
# COMPACT_ATOMS: atom_id res chain seq x y z
N MET A 1 -48.42 -10.56 17.45
CA MET A 1 -47.59 -11.09 16.37
C MET A 1 -46.92 -9.92 15.67
N ASN A 2 -45.72 -9.52 16.10
CA ASN A 2 -44.94 -8.43 15.51
C ASN A 2 -43.99 -9.02 14.48
N GLN A 3 -44.23 -8.74 13.20
CA GLN A 3 -43.30 -9.06 12.13
C GLN A 3 -42.27 -7.93 12.06
N THR A 4 -41.01 -8.21 12.35
CA THR A 4 -39.88 -7.34 12.05
C THR A 4 -39.64 -7.31 10.54
N PRO A 5 -39.47 -6.13 9.91
CA PRO A 5 -39.25 -6.05 8.48
C PRO A 5 -37.86 -6.61 8.14
N ARG A 6 -37.82 -7.67 7.33
CA ARG A 6 -36.59 -8.18 6.73
C ARG A 6 -36.13 -7.21 5.63
N LEU A 7 -35.01 -6.53 5.84
CA LEU A 7 -34.35 -5.76 4.80
C LEU A 7 -33.97 -6.69 3.65
N SER A 8 -34.36 -6.34 2.43
CA SER A 8 -34.02 -7.12 1.24
C SER A 8 -32.50 -7.03 0.98
N PRO A 9 -31.85 -8.09 0.46
CA PRO A 9 -30.42 -8.11 0.20
C PRO A 9 -29.95 -7.01 -0.75
N ILE A 10 -30.83 -6.49 -1.59
CA ILE A 10 -30.55 -5.36 -2.50
C ILE A 10 -30.37 -4.05 -1.71
N ARG A 11 -31.13 -3.83 -0.61
CA ARG A 11 -30.96 -2.64 0.24
C ARG A 11 -29.67 -2.69 1.05
N ALA A 12 -29.19 -3.85 1.47
CA ALA A 12 -27.92 -4.00 2.15
C ALA A 12 -26.72 -3.77 1.20
N ALA A 13 -26.83 -4.22 -0.05
CA ALA A 13 -25.83 -3.93 -1.09
C ALA A 13 -25.79 -2.44 -1.45
N LEU A 14 -26.95 -1.76 -1.54
CA LEU A 14 -27.06 -0.33 -1.81
C LEU A 14 -26.54 0.53 -0.64
N LEU A 15 -26.67 0.09 0.61
CA LEU A 15 -26.08 0.75 1.76
C LEU A 15 -24.55 0.63 1.79
N ALA A 16 -24.01 -0.54 1.42
CA ALA A 16 -22.57 -0.74 1.28
C ALA A 16 -21.98 0.09 0.13
N THR A 17 -22.71 0.21 -0.99
CA THR A 17 -22.31 1.06 -2.13
C THR A 17 -22.46 2.56 -1.79
N GLY A 18 -23.46 2.94 -0.99
CA GLY A 18 -23.69 4.32 -0.56
C GLY A 18 -22.62 4.83 0.40
N VAL A 19 -22.02 3.99 1.23
CA VAL A 19 -20.90 4.33 2.11
C VAL A 19 -19.62 4.53 1.28
N LEU A 20 -19.46 3.82 0.15
CA LEU A 20 -18.34 4.01 -0.78
C LEU A 20 -18.48 5.27 -1.66
N LEU A 21 -19.71 5.77 -1.87
CA LEU A 21 -19.98 6.94 -2.71
C LEU A 21 -20.02 8.27 -1.94
N SER A 22 -20.05 8.23 -0.60
CA SER A 22 -20.01 9.45 0.25
C SER A 22 -18.62 9.79 0.78
N ALA A 23 -17.58 9.00 0.45
CA ALA A 23 -16.19 9.37 0.72
C ALA A 23 -15.81 10.54 -0.21
N ARG A 24 -15.83 11.75 0.33
CA ARG A 24 -15.21 12.91 -0.31
C ARG A 24 -13.77 12.54 -0.61
N GLU A 25 -13.40 12.73 -1.87
CA GLU A 25 -12.07 12.69 -2.51
C GLU A 25 -10.90 12.28 -1.59
N VAL A 26 -10.62 10.98 -1.52
CA VAL A 26 -9.47 10.41 -0.82
C VAL A 26 -8.46 9.98 -1.89
N TRP A 27 -7.24 10.51 -1.83
CA TRP A 27 -6.24 10.48 -2.91
C TRP A 27 -4.86 9.96 -2.45
N ALA A 28 -4.08 9.36 -3.30
CA ALA A 28 -3.00 8.46 -2.89
C ALA A 28 -1.60 8.58 -3.57
N GLN A 29 -0.54 8.04 -3.00
CA GLN A 29 0.88 8.14 -3.41
C GLN A 29 1.35 7.10 -4.45
N GLY A 30 2.24 7.51 -5.38
CA GLY A 30 2.72 6.68 -6.48
C GLY A 30 3.83 5.67 -6.18
N CYS A 31 4.52 5.75 -5.04
CA CYS A 31 5.72 4.96 -4.78
C CYS A 31 5.61 3.97 -3.61
N VAL A 32 4.45 3.83 -2.99
CA VAL A 32 4.27 2.96 -1.81
C VAL A 32 3.22 1.90 -2.10
N ALA A 33 3.62 0.63 -2.10
CA ALA A 33 2.66 -0.47 -2.02
C ALA A 33 2.08 -0.47 -0.61
N SER A 34 0.82 -0.06 -0.47
CA SER A 34 0.14 -0.04 0.82
C SER A 34 0.10 -1.44 1.42
N ARG A 35 0.38 -1.53 2.73
CA ARG A 35 0.20 -2.78 3.48
C ARG A 35 -1.30 -3.05 3.58
N CYS A 36 -1.77 -4.12 2.97
CA CYS A 36 -3.10 -4.66 3.25
C CYS A 36 -2.91 -5.84 4.22
N PRO A 37 -3.09 -5.66 5.53
CA PRO A 37 -2.76 -6.67 6.53
C PRO A 37 -3.72 -7.86 6.54
N VAL A 38 -4.84 -7.75 5.86
CA VAL A 38 -5.77 -8.87 5.69
C VAL A 38 -5.28 -9.77 4.55
N ASN A 39 -4.18 -10.47 4.79
CA ASN A 39 -3.67 -11.53 3.92
C ASN A 39 -4.54 -12.80 3.93
N MET A 40 -5.82 -12.69 4.25
CA MET A 40 -6.72 -13.83 4.12
C MET A 40 -7.13 -13.97 2.66
N SER A 41 -6.58 -14.98 2.02
CA SER A 41 -7.01 -15.37 0.68
C SER A 41 -8.52 -15.61 0.70
N PRO A 42 -9.30 -14.94 -0.16
CA PRO A 42 -10.72 -15.24 -0.32
C PRO A 42 -10.98 -16.72 -0.63
N GLY A 43 -10.09 -17.36 -1.39
CA GLY A 43 -10.12 -18.80 -1.66
C GLY A 43 -10.04 -19.68 -0.41
N GLU A 44 -9.36 -19.25 0.64
CA GLU A 44 -9.30 -19.96 1.91
C GLU A 44 -10.69 -20.18 2.53
N ARG A 45 -11.59 -19.24 2.37
CA ARG A 45 -12.94 -19.27 2.95
C ARG A 45 -13.91 -20.04 2.10
N LEU A 46 -13.80 -19.96 0.79
CA LEU A 46 -14.60 -20.80 -0.11
C LEU A 46 -14.34 -22.28 0.14
N LEU A 47 -13.08 -22.68 0.32
CA LEU A 47 -12.72 -24.04 0.64
C LEU A 47 -13.29 -24.49 1.98
N ARG A 48 -13.21 -23.66 3.03
CA ARG A 48 -13.82 -23.95 4.34
C ARG A 48 -15.35 -24.09 4.24
N SER A 49 -16.00 -23.39 3.29
CA SER A 49 -17.46 -23.51 3.07
C SER A 49 -17.86 -24.75 2.29
N VAL A 50 -16.96 -25.32 1.47
CA VAL A 50 -17.24 -26.46 0.59
C VAL A 50 -16.90 -27.81 1.26
N ASP A 51 -15.79 -27.87 2.02
CA ASP A 51 -15.29 -29.16 2.54
C ASP A 51 -15.98 -29.65 3.81
N GLY A 52 -16.94 -28.96 4.41
CA GLY A 52 -17.66 -29.45 5.59
C GLY A 52 -16.81 -29.97 6.76
N ASN A 53 -15.53 -30.21 6.52
CA ASN A 53 -14.52 -30.76 7.41
C ASN A 53 -13.56 -29.69 7.95
N ALA A 54 -14.02 -28.44 7.99
CA ALA A 54 -13.25 -27.32 8.51
C ALA A 54 -13.18 -27.31 10.05
N ASP A 55 -12.82 -28.45 10.63
CA ASP A 55 -12.66 -28.62 12.08
C ASP A 55 -11.40 -27.94 12.65
N HIS A 56 -10.65 -27.21 11.82
CA HIS A 56 -9.49 -26.44 12.29
C HIS A 56 -9.80 -24.98 12.64
N GLY A 57 -11.07 -24.56 12.63
CA GLY A 57 -11.50 -23.19 12.93
C GLY A 57 -12.10 -22.97 14.32
N GLY A 58 -12.25 -24.02 15.14
CA GLY A 58 -12.84 -23.94 16.48
C GLY A 58 -11.83 -23.91 17.62
N GLU A 59 -10.60 -24.34 17.40
CA GLU A 59 -9.54 -24.26 18.40
C GLU A 59 -8.69 -22.99 18.21
N ALA A 60 -8.20 -22.44 19.31
CA ALA A 60 -7.35 -21.24 19.37
C ALA A 60 -6.02 -21.47 18.63
N GLY A 61 -6.08 -21.47 17.29
CA GLY A 61 -4.98 -21.78 16.41
C GLY A 61 -4.01 -20.62 16.25
N ILE A 62 -2.76 -20.95 16.00
CA ILE A 62 -1.70 -20.00 15.62
C ILE A 62 -1.57 -20.04 14.10
N MET A 63 -1.44 -18.88 13.47
CA MET A 63 -1.12 -18.74 12.04
C MET A 63 0.16 -17.93 11.89
N VAL A 64 1.03 -18.38 11.00
CA VAL A 64 2.22 -17.64 10.57
C VAL A 64 2.09 -17.36 9.07
N THR A 65 2.17 -16.10 8.71
CA THR A 65 2.15 -15.66 7.31
C THR A 65 3.44 -14.96 6.97
N VAL A 66 4.04 -15.33 5.85
CA VAL A 66 5.14 -14.59 5.21
C VAL A 66 4.57 -13.97 3.94
N GLY A 67 4.48 -12.65 3.90
CA GLY A 67 4.07 -11.86 2.76
C GLY A 67 5.27 -11.31 2.02
N TYR A 68 5.18 -11.23 0.70
CA TYR A 68 6.18 -10.61 -0.18
C TYR A 68 5.50 -9.60 -1.09
N ARG A 69 6.11 -8.43 -1.25
CA ARG A 69 5.68 -7.40 -2.19
C ARG A 69 6.89 -6.87 -2.93
N TRP A 70 6.77 -6.76 -4.24
CA TRP A 70 7.78 -6.15 -5.09
C TRP A 70 7.13 -5.16 -6.04
N LEU A 71 7.83 -4.04 -6.26
CA LEU A 71 7.46 -3.05 -7.25
C LEU A 71 8.71 -2.43 -7.90
N ARG A 72 8.53 -2.01 -9.16
CA ARG A 72 9.41 -1.09 -9.86
C ARG A 72 8.59 0.12 -10.29
N SER A 73 8.98 1.32 -9.84
CA SER A 73 8.33 2.57 -10.23
C SER A 73 9.31 3.46 -11.00
N ASP A 74 9.01 3.73 -12.26
CA ASP A 74 9.85 4.48 -13.19
C ASP A 74 9.05 5.37 -14.15
N ARG A 75 7.70 5.28 -14.15
CA ARG A 75 6.85 6.15 -14.94
C ARG A 75 6.40 7.36 -14.14
N HIS A 76 6.80 8.55 -14.57
CA HIS A 76 6.54 9.79 -13.87
C HIS A 76 5.23 10.43 -14.31
N PHE A 77 4.43 10.90 -13.35
CA PHE A 77 3.17 11.58 -13.59
C PHE A 77 3.09 12.89 -12.82
N THR A 78 2.54 13.92 -13.48
CA THR A 78 2.07 15.16 -12.88
C THR A 78 0.56 15.26 -13.17
N GLY A 79 -0.29 15.22 -12.14
CA GLY A 79 -1.70 14.91 -12.34
C GLY A 79 -1.85 13.56 -13.02
N THR A 80 -2.69 13.50 -14.04
CA THR A 80 -2.88 12.32 -14.91
C THR A 80 -1.93 12.29 -16.11
N HIS A 81 -1.14 13.37 -16.31
CA HIS A 81 -0.22 13.49 -17.43
C HIS A 81 1.08 12.73 -17.17
N GLU A 82 1.42 11.80 -18.05
CA GLU A 82 2.69 11.08 -18.00
C GLU A 82 3.82 11.94 -18.57
N GLU A 83 4.91 12.09 -17.82
CA GLU A 83 6.13 12.75 -18.26
C GLU A 83 7.03 11.77 -19.04
N ALA A 84 6.53 11.26 -20.17
CA ALA A 84 7.20 10.22 -20.98
C ALA A 84 8.57 10.67 -21.51
N TYR A 85 8.82 11.98 -21.62
CA TYR A 85 10.11 12.52 -22.01
C TYR A 85 11.24 12.06 -21.07
N ARG A 86 10.96 11.81 -19.79
CA ARG A 86 11.98 11.36 -18.84
C ARG A 86 12.57 10.01 -19.22
N GLN A 87 11.75 9.05 -19.67
CA GLN A 87 12.22 7.75 -20.14
C GLN A 87 12.98 7.89 -21.47
N GLN A 88 12.53 8.81 -22.36
CA GLN A 88 13.20 9.07 -23.64
C GLN A 88 14.60 9.69 -23.45
N GLU A 89 14.75 10.55 -22.46
CA GLU A 89 16.02 11.19 -22.11
C GLU A 89 16.90 10.33 -21.16
N GLY A 90 16.35 9.24 -20.59
CA GLY A 90 16.99 8.47 -19.55
C GLY A 90 17.12 9.23 -18.24
N SER A 91 16.20 10.19 -17.96
CA SER A 91 16.25 11.06 -16.79
C SER A 91 15.25 10.67 -15.69
N GLU A 92 14.50 9.60 -15.90
CA GLU A 92 13.56 9.07 -14.92
C GLU A 92 14.26 8.62 -13.62
N VAL A 93 13.57 8.79 -12.50
CA VAL A 93 13.94 8.13 -11.25
C VAL A 93 13.33 6.74 -11.26
N ILE A 94 14.16 5.74 -10.96
CA ILE A 94 13.74 4.34 -10.90
C ILE A 94 13.84 3.89 -9.45
N ASN A 95 12.73 3.39 -8.86
CA ASN A 95 12.78 2.71 -7.56
C ASN A 95 12.45 1.23 -7.78
N ASN A 96 13.32 0.35 -7.30
CA ASN A 96 13.04 -1.06 -7.09
C ASN A 96 12.90 -1.30 -5.59
N SER A 97 11.75 -1.80 -5.16
CA SER A 97 11.47 -1.99 -3.75
C SER A 97 10.92 -3.39 -3.50
N SER A 98 11.48 -4.07 -2.52
CA SER A 98 11.04 -5.38 -2.02
C SER A 98 10.65 -5.26 -0.55
N TYR A 99 9.56 -5.89 -0.17
CA TYR A 99 9.09 -5.94 1.21
C TYR A 99 8.77 -7.37 1.59
N VAL A 100 9.15 -7.74 2.80
CA VAL A 100 8.79 -9.02 3.44
C VAL A 100 8.09 -8.70 4.75
N ASP A 101 6.86 -9.17 4.91
CA ASP A 101 6.10 -9.02 6.15
C ASP A 101 5.95 -10.40 6.81
N VAL A 102 6.41 -10.55 8.04
CA VAL A 102 6.17 -11.76 8.85
C VAL A 102 5.06 -11.45 9.85
N THR A 103 3.93 -12.12 9.70
CA THR A 103 2.76 -11.94 10.58
C THR A 103 2.52 -13.20 11.41
N LEU A 104 2.49 -13.03 12.73
CA LEU A 104 2.01 -14.02 13.66
C LEU A 104 0.59 -13.62 14.11
N ALA A 105 -0.38 -14.50 13.89
CA ALA A 105 -1.74 -14.30 14.34
C ALA A 105 -2.18 -15.43 15.26
N LYS A 106 -2.91 -15.09 16.34
CA LYS A 106 -3.49 -16.05 17.29
C LYS A 106 -4.98 -15.80 17.42
N ALA A 107 -5.77 -16.80 17.08
CA ALA A 107 -7.19 -16.81 17.38
C ALA A 107 -7.40 -16.95 18.91
N ILE A 108 -8.06 -15.96 19.50
CA ILE A 108 -8.42 -15.96 20.93
C ILE A 108 -9.82 -16.56 21.13
N THR A 109 -10.70 -16.25 20.16
CA THR A 109 -12.04 -16.85 20.06
C THR A 109 -12.32 -17.13 18.57
N PRO A 110 -13.40 -17.85 18.22
CA PRO A 110 -13.79 -18.02 16.80
C PRO A 110 -14.00 -16.70 16.06
N ARG A 111 -14.28 -15.61 16.77
CA ARG A 111 -14.54 -14.29 16.19
C ARG A 111 -13.38 -13.32 16.30
N PHE A 112 -12.49 -13.47 17.27
CA PHE A 112 -11.45 -12.48 17.57
C PHE A 112 -10.05 -13.11 17.50
N ALA A 113 -9.14 -12.43 16.82
CA ALA A 113 -7.73 -12.79 16.75
C ALA A 113 -6.84 -11.58 17.01
N LEU A 114 -5.70 -11.81 17.64
CA LEU A 114 -4.59 -10.85 17.75
C LEU A 114 -3.55 -11.16 16.69
N GLN A 115 -2.86 -10.13 16.20
CA GLN A 115 -1.80 -10.26 15.21
C GLN A 115 -0.65 -9.31 15.48
N LEU A 116 0.56 -9.80 15.23
CA LEU A 116 1.81 -9.05 15.24
C LEU A 116 2.44 -9.17 13.87
N THR A 117 2.74 -8.03 13.21
CA THR A 117 3.44 -8.00 11.92
C THR A 117 4.77 -7.29 12.06
N VAL A 118 5.83 -7.96 11.62
CA VAL A 118 7.20 -7.43 11.56
C VAL A 118 7.59 -7.29 10.10
N PRO A 119 7.71 -6.05 9.58
CA PRO A 119 8.08 -5.82 8.20
C PRO A 119 9.59 -5.63 8.03
N TRP A 120 10.10 -6.05 6.90
CA TRP A 120 11.45 -5.77 6.41
C TRP A 120 11.35 -5.24 4.99
N SER A 121 12.20 -4.27 4.63
CA SER A 121 12.24 -3.74 3.27
C SER A 121 13.66 -3.58 2.74
N GLU A 122 13.79 -3.69 1.42
CA GLU A 122 15.01 -3.40 0.68
C GLU A 122 14.67 -2.56 -0.54
N HIS A 123 15.47 -1.52 -0.78
CA HIS A 123 15.23 -0.53 -1.80
C HIS A 123 16.51 -0.22 -2.57
N ASP A 124 16.36 -0.05 -3.89
CA ASP A 124 17.36 0.52 -4.77
C ASP A 124 16.72 1.66 -5.58
N ARG A 125 17.27 2.86 -5.45
CA ARG A 125 16.79 4.05 -6.15
C ARG A 125 17.87 4.58 -7.08
N SER A 126 17.55 4.63 -8.37
CA SER A 126 18.42 5.20 -9.39
C SER A 126 17.97 6.62 -9.72
N SER A 127 18.92 7.54 -9.81
CA SER A 127 18.73 8.94 -10.18
C SER A 127 19.88 9.43 -11.05
N VAL A 128 19.74 10.62 -11.65
CA VAL A 128 20.77 11.19 -12.53
C VAL A 128 21.37 12.47 -11.97
N VAL A 129 22.63 12.73 -12.32
CA VAL A 129 23.31 14.02 -12.13
C VAL A 129 23.30 14.75 -13.47
N TRP A 130 22.83 15.98 -13.44
CA TRP A 130 22.83 16.87 -14.60
C TRP A 130 24.08 17.77 -14.62
N ASP A 131 24.45 18.24 -15.80
CA ASP A 131 25.53 19.20 -16.07
C ASP A 131 25.27 20.60 -15.48
N ASP A 132 24.04 20.92 -15.11
CA ASP A 132 23.68 22.18 -14.45
C ASP A 132 22.63 21.94 -13.35
N PRO A 133 22.79 22.56 -12.15
CA PRO A 133 21.79 22.50 -11.10
C PRO A 133 20.48 23.23 -11.49
N ASP A 134 20.59 24.28 -12.32
CA ASP A 134 19.42 25.00 -12.86
C ASP A 134 18.75 24.17 -13.95
N ARG A 135 17.52 23.74 -13.69
CA ARG A 135 16.76 22.91 -14.63
C ARG A 135 16.64 23.51 -16.02
N ALA A 136 16.57 24.85 -16.13
CA ALA A 136 16.45 25.54 -17.41
C ALA A 136 17.74 25.53 -18.26
N LYS A 137 18.88 25.22 -17.63
CA LYS A 137 20.21 25.20 -18.26
C LYS A 137 20.75 23.80 -18.53
N ARG A 138 20.01 22.77 -18.08
CA ARG A 138 20.41 21.35 -18.24
C ARG A 138 20.46 20.99 -19.72
N THR A 139 21.57 20.44 -20.17
CA THR A 139 21.77 20.00 -21.55
C THR A 139 22.08 18.51 -21.66
N ARG A 140 22.70 17.92 -20.65
CA ARG A 140 23.08 16.50 -20.66
C ARG A 140 23.14 15.90 -19.27
N ILE A 141 22.96 14.58 -19.21
CA ILE A 141 23.19 13.76 -18.03
C ILE A 141 24.67 13.42 -17.95
N LEU A 142 25.30 13.72 -16.81
CA LEU A 142 26.70 13.40 -16.54
C LEU A 142 26.86 11.98 -16.04
N GLU A 143 25.97 11.56 -15.12
CA GLU A 143 26.06 10.27 -14.46
C GLU A 143 24.68 9.78 -14.03
N ARG A 144 24.44 8.47 -14.07
CA ARG A 144 23.35 7.80 -13.35
C ARG A 144 23.95 7.07 -12.14
N PHE A 145 23.37 7.24 -10.97
CA PHE A 145 23.83 6.64 -9.75
C PHE A 145 22.70 5.92 -9.01
N HIS A 146 23.07 5.05 -8.09
CA HIS A 146 22.19 4.26 -7.27
C HIS A 146 22.33 4.60 -5.79
N VAL A 147 21.23 4.62 -5.08
CA VAL A 147 21.14 4.80 -3.64
C VAL A 147 20.34 3.65 -3.08
N GLN A 148 20.94 2.92 -2.15
CA GLN A 148 20.31 1.76 -1.51
C GLN A 148 19.96 2.07 -0.05
N SER A 149 18.90 1.47 0.41
CA SER A 149 18.47 1.49 1.81
C SER A 149 17.68 0.23 2.12
N GLY A 150 17.51 -0.07 3.40
CA GLY A 150 16.72 -1.22 3.82
C GLY A 150 16.83 -1.45 5.31
N GLY A 151 15.97 -2.31 5.83
CA GLY A 151 15.94 -2.67 7.23
C GLY A 151 14.54 -2.96 7.76
N LEU A 152 14.46 -3.01 9.08
CA LEU A 152 13.20 -3.15 9.80
C LEU A 152 12.30 -1.94 9.53
N GLY A 153 11.05 -2.19 9.20
CA GLY A 153 10.02 -1.16 9.11
C GLY A 153 9.23 -1.00 10.41
N ASP A 154 8.09 -0.31 10.33
CA ASP A 154 7.26 -0.06 11.50
C ASP A 154 6.45 -1.30 11.87
N ILE A 155 6.64 -1.78 13.12
CA ILE A 155 6.00 -3.01 13.64
C ILE A 155 4.54 -2.70 13.93
N ARG A 156 3.65 -3.60 13.46
CA ARG A 156 2.21 -3.52 13.67
C ARG A 156 1.73 -4.53 14.68
N LEU A 157 1.00 -4.06 15.70
CA LEU A 157 0.22 -4.87 16.59
C LEU A 157 -1.26 -4.55 16.38
N GLY A 158 -2.10 -5.56 16.18
CA GLY A 158 -3.52 -5.35 15.92
C GLY A 158 -4.41 -6.49 16.38
N GLY A 159 -5.71 -6.22 16.34
CA GLY A 159 -6.75 -7.21 16.55
C GLY A 159 -7.72 -7.20 15.38
N THR A 160 -8.26 -8.37 15.04
CA THR A 160 -9.30 -8.52 14.02
C THR A 160 -10.52 -9.22 14.61
N MET A 161 -11.71 -8.78 14.21
CA MET A 161 -12.96 -9.33 14.70
C MET A 161 -13.97 -9.56 13.57
N TRP A 162 -14.52 -10.77 13.52
CA TRP A 162 -15.68 -11.09 12.69
C TRP A 162 -16.94 -10.46 13.27
N VAL A 163 -17.65 -9.68 12.45
CA VAL A 163 -18.93 -9.08 12.84
C VAL A 163 -19.97 -10.13 13.15
N LEU A 164 -20.03 -11.19 12.33
CA LEU A 164 -20.89 -12.35 12.57
C LEU A 164 -20.01 -13.54 12.96
N ASP A 165 -20.61 -14.52 13.66
CA ASP A 165 -19.92 -15.76 13.99
C ASP A 165 -19.58 -16.55 12.72
N PRO A 166 -18.28 -16.75 12.38
CA PRO A 166 -17.87 -17.42 11.16
C PRO A 166 -18.20 -18.93 11.15
N THR A 167 -18.47 -19.52 12.29
CA THR A 167 -18.88 -20.94 12.39
C THR A 167 -20.31 -21.13 11.92
N VAL A 168 -21.16 -20.12 12.08
CA VAL A 168 -22.58 -20.12 11.71
C VAL A 168 -22.80 -19.42 10.36
N HIS A 169 -22.17 -18.25 10.17
CA HIS A 169 -22.36 -17.40 9.00
C HIS A 169 -21.30 -17.67 7.91
N ARG A 170 -21.36 -18.86 7.30
CA ARG A 170 -20.37 -19.31 6.30
C ARG A 170 -20.53 -18.67 4.92
N ARG A 171 -21.76 -18.25 4.57
CA ARG A 171 -22.07 -17.69 3.22
C ARG A 171 -21.53 -16.27 3.01
N GLY A 172 -21.41 -15.50 4.07
CA GLY A 172 -20.89 -14.13 3.99
C GLY A 172 -20.65 -13.57 5.37
N ASN A 173 -19.61 -12.75 5.49
CA ASN A 173 -19.23 -12.11 6.77
C ASN A 173 -18.42 -10.86 6.50
N VAL A 174 -18.23 -10.06 7.55
CA VAL A 174 -17.37 -8.88 7.57
C VAL A 174 -16.35 -9.03 8.68
N LEU A 175 -15.07 -8.82 8.40
CA LEU A 175 -13.98 -8.72 9.34
C LEU A 175 -13.60 -7.25 9.49
N ILE A 176 -13.43 -6.79 10.72
CA ILE A 176 -12.91 -5.47 11.05
C ILE A 176 -11.59 -5.66 11.78
N GLY A 177 -10.59 -4.88 11.40
CA GLY A 177 -9.28 -4.82 12.05
C GLY A 177 -9.00 -3.43 12.60
N LEU A 178 -8.33 -3.39 13.74
CA LEU A 178 -7.80 -2.17 14.35
C LEU A 178 -6.45 -2.49 14.99
N GLY A 179 -5.51 -1.55 14.90
CA GLY A 179 -4.18 -1.77 15.44
C GLY A 179 -3.41 -0.49 15.73
N VAL A 180 -2.13 -0.68 15.99
CA VAL A 180 -1.15 0.38 16.16
C VAL A 180 0.10 -0.01 15.38
N ASP A 181 0.61 0.91 14.57
CA ASP A 181 1.95 0.85 13.98
C ASP A 181 2.90 1.67 14.86
N ALA A 182 3.95 1.04 15.36
CA ALA A 182 4.96 1.69 16.18
C ALA A 182 6.11 2.16 15.28
N PRO A 183 6.68 3.37 15.49
CA PRO A 183 7.77 3.93 14.69
C PRO A 183 9.11 3.24 14.99
N THR A 184 9.20 1.95 14.69
CA THR A 184 10.38 1.11 14.93
C THR A 184 11.34 1.08 13.74
N GLY A 185 10.85 1.44 12.56
CA GLY A 185 11.64 1.55 11.34
C GLY A 185 12.52 2.80 11.35
N ARG A 186 13.67 2.70 10.67
CA ARG A 186 14.55 3.83 10.53
C ARG A 186 13.96 4.87 9.58
N LYS A 187 13.83 6.13 10.01
CA LYS A 187 13.26 7.26 9.27
C LYS A 187 14.29 8.19 8.64
N ASP A 188 15.53 8.11 9.12
CA ASP A 188 16.64 9.02 8.79
C ASP A 188 17.84 8.28 8.18
N GLU A 189 17.58 7.20 7.45
CA GLU A 189 18.60 6.45 6.73
C GLU A 189 19.35 7.36 5.77
N LYS A 190 20.68 7.24 5.75
CA LYS A 190 21.56 8.04 4.91
C LYS A 190 22.35 7.17 3.97
N ALA A 191 22.57 7.69 2.76
CA ALA A 191 23.44 7.04 1.79
C ALA A 191 24.23 8.08 1.00
N VAL A 192 25.27 7.62 0.34
CA VAL A 192 26.08 8.45 -0.55
C VAL A 192 25.29 8.67 -1.84
N HIS A 193 25.01 9.95 -2.12
CA HIS A 193 24.45 10.42 -3.39
C HIS A 193 25.57 10.99 -4.24
N ARG A 194 25.33 11.09 -5.54
CA ARG A 194 26.23 11.78 -6.46
C ARG A 194 25.67 13.16 -6.74
N ARG A 195 26.53 14.19 -6.75
CA ARG A 195 26.13 15.57 -7.00
C ARG A 195 27.20 16.30 -7.83
N LEU A 196 26.76 17.21 -8.68
CA LEU A 196 27.64 18.16 -9.36
C LEU A 196 28.28 19.11 -8.32
N ILE A 197 29.61 19.10 -8.21
CA ILE A 197 30.39 19.93 -7.27
C ILE A 197 31.14 21.06 -7.96
N ASP A 198 31.46 20.90 -9.25
CA ASP A 198 32.02 21.94 -10.09
C ASP A 198 31.32 21.95 -11.45
N ASN A 199 30.50 22.96 -11.67
CA ASN A 199 29.71 23.11 -12.90
C ASN A 199 30.57 23.47 -14.12
N ALA A 200 31.70 24.17 -13.91
CA ALA A 200 32.56 24.61 -15.01
C ALA A 200 33.36 23.45 -15.63
N ASN A 201 33.65 22.41 -14.82
CA ASN A 201 34.47 21.28 -15.22
C ASN A 201 33.69 19.94 -15.20
N ASP A 202 32.36 19.95 -15.02
CA ASP A 202 31.49 18.76 -14.93
C ASP A 202 31.95 17.76 -13.85
N ILE A 203 32.51 18.24 -12.76
CA ILE A 203 33.01 17.35 -11.71
C ILE A 203 31.87 16.93 -10.80
N VAL A 204 31.64 15.61 -10.72
CA VAL A 204 30.67 14.96 -9.84
C VAL A 204 31.39 14.40 -8.62
N GLY A 205 30.84 14.62 -7.43
CA GLY A 205 31.39 14.15 -6.18
C GLY A 205 30.32 13.51 -5.27
N ASP A 206 30.80 12.95 -4.16
CA ASP A 206 29.99 12.29 -3.16
C ASP A 206 29.30 13.30 -2.22
N ASP A 207 28.07 12.99 -1.84
CA ASP A 207 27.24 13.78 -0.93
C ASP A 207 26.45 12.85 0.00
N LEU A 208 26.89 12.72 1.25
CA LEU A 208 26.20 11.90 2.26
C LEU A 208 24.99 12.65 2.81
N ARG A 209 23.81 12.18 2.50
CA ARG A 209 22.55 12.79 2.93
C ARG A 209 21.45 11.76 3.14
N ASN A 210 20.34 12.20 3.75
CA ASN A 210 19.17 11.36 3.94
C ASN A 210 18.68 10.82 2.58
N VAL A 211 18.32 9.53 2.56
CA VAL A 211 17.70 8.94 1.38
C VAL A 211 16.30 9.51 1.19
N ASP A 212 15.78 9.38 -0.03
CA ASP A 212 14.43 9.87 -0.35
C ASP A 212 13.36 9.16 0.49
N GLN A 213 12.29 9.87 0.86
CA GLN A 213 11.18 9.35 1.65
C GLN A 213 10.63 8.02 1.12
N SER A 214 10.61 7.83 -0.20
CA SER A 214 10.07 6.61 -0.84
C SER A 214 10.88 5.35 -0.58
N ILE A 215 12.10 5.48 -0.06
CA ILE A 215 12.99 4.36 0.26
C ILE A 215 13.46 4.39 1.72
N GLN A 216 12.80 5.14 2.60
CA GLN A 216 13.00 5.02 4.04
C GLN A 216 12.32 3.74 4.55
N PRO A 217 12.97 2.94 5.41
CA PRO A 217 12.36 1.74 6.00
C PRO A 217 11.14 2.01 6.87
N GLY A 218 11.14 3.12 7.62
CA GLY A 218 10.04 3.62 8.45
C GLY A 218 9.71 5.07 8.14
N ASP A 219 8.53 5.52 8.54
CA ASP A 219 8.11 6.92 8.40
C ASP A 219 8.40 7.77 9.65
N GLY A 220 8.56 7.11 10.80
CA GLY A 220 8.92 7.72 12.08
C GLY A 220 7.74 8.24 12.89
N GLY A 221 6.50 7.97 12.50
CA GLY A 221 5.28 8.32 13.22
C GLY A 221 4.53 7.11 13.76
N TRP A 222 3.66 7.34 14.75
CA TRP A 222 2.68 6.38 15.18
C TRP A 222 1.55 6.29 14.17
N GLY A 223 1.07 5.08 13.87
CA GLY A 223 -0.02 4.84 12.96
C GLY A 223 -1.16 4.05 13.60
N ILE A 224 -2.38 4.32 13.16
CA ILE A 224 -3.60 3.60 13.55
C ILE A 224 -4.17 2.93 12.28
N PRO A 225 -3.82 1.67 12.00
CA PRO A 225 -4.40 0.94 10.88
C PRO A 225 -5.86 0.55 11.19
N VAL A 226 -6.73 0.84 10.25
CA VAL A 226 -8.14 0.42 10.24
C VAL A 226 -8.35 -0.44 9.01
N ASP A 227 -8.78 -1.69 9.23
CA ASP A 227 -8.94 -2.67 8.17
C ASP A 227 -10.37 -3.17 8.11
N VAL A 228 -10.88 -3.38 6.91
CA VAL A 228 -12.17 -4.01 6.66
C VAL A 228 -12.01 -5.06 5.57
N PHE A 229 -12.58 -6.22 5.79
CA PHE A 229 -12.73 -7.24 4.75
C PHE A 229 -14.14 -7.80 4.78
N ALA A 230 -14.75 -7.97 3.62
CA ALA A 230 -16.06 -8.56 3.45
C ALA A 230 -16.05 -9.58 2.32
N TYR A 231 -16.84 -10.63 2.45
CA TYR A 231 -17.07 -11.58 1.37
C TYR A 231 -18.51 -12.08 1.37
N TYR A 232 -18.96 -12.53 0.20
CA TYR A 232 -20.26 -13.19 0.04
C TYR A 232 -20.19 -14.27 -1.03
N SER A 233 -20.58 -15.50 -0.69
CA SER A 233 -20.63 -16.64 -1.61
C SER A 233 -21.89 -16.56 -2.48
N LEU A 234 -21.72 -16.29 -3.75
CA LEU A 234 -22.79 -16.27 -4.75
C LEU A 234 -23.22 -17.69 -5.09
N ALA A 235 -22.26 -18.61 -5.22
CA ALA A 235 -22.43 -20.02 -5.47
C ALA A 235 -21.41 -20.84 -4.66
N LYS A 236 -21.47 -22.18 -4.71
CA LYS A 236 -20.52 -23.07 -4.01
C LYS A 236 -19.06 -22.82 -4.42
N THR A 237 -18.82 -22.35 -5.64
CA THR A 237 -17.48 -22.15 -6.18
C THR A 237 -17.18 -20.70 -6.55
N LEU A 238 -18.11 -19.78 -6.33
CA LEU A 238 -17.96 -18.38 -6.70
C LEU A 238 -18.31 -17.48 -5.53
N SER A 239 -17.42 -16.54 -5.20
CA SER A 239 -17.69 -15.49 -4.23
C SER A 239 -17.28 -14.12 -4.76
N VAL A 240 -17.85 -13.08 -4.16
CA VAL A 240 -17.38 -11.71 -4.26
C VAL A 240 -16.68 -11.33 -2.97
N TYR A 241 -15.70 -10.46 -3.07
CA TYR A 241 -15.03 -9.89 -1.91
C TYR A 241 -14.82 -8.38 -2.06
N ALA A 242 -14.69 -7.70 -0.93
CA ALA A 242 -14.21 -6.34 -0.82
C ALA A 242 -13.26 -6.24 0.37
N SER A 243 -12.19 -5.50 0.24
CA SER A 243 -11.32 -5.16 1.37
C SER A 243 -10.87 -3.71 1.29
N GLY A 244 -10.63 -3.11 2.45
CA GLY A 244 -10.08 -1.78 2.59
C GLY A 244 -9.13 -1.75 3.78
N SER A 245 -8.08 -0.96 3.65
CA SER A 245 -7.13 -0.64 4.71
C SER A 245 -6.84 0.85 4.65
N TYR A 246 -6.89 1.50 5.80
CA TYR A 246 -6.51 2.90 5.96
C TYR A 246 -5.57 3.01 7.17
N LEU A 247 -4.38 3.56 6.96
CA LEU A 247 -3.45 3.88 8.01
C LEU A 247 -3.59 5.37 8.34
N ILE A 248 -4.08 5.67 9.53
CA ILE A 248 -4.18 7.04 10.05
C ILE A 248 -2.88 7.36 10.77
N THR A 249 -2.22 8.44 10.39
CA THR A 249 -0.97 8.93 11.01
C THR A 249 -1.21 10.32 11.58
N PRO A 250 -1.43 10.45 12.91
CA PRO A 250 -1.79 11.74 13.51
C PRO A 250 -0.66 12.77 13.53
N GLU A 251 0.58 12.33 13.32
CA GLU A 251 1.77 13.19 13.33
C GLU A 251 2.00 13.78 11.93
N GLU A 252 2.41 15.04 11.86
CA GLU A 252 2.51 15.79 10.60
C GLU A 252 3.82 15.53 9.84
N THR A 253 4.96 15.63 10.56
CA THR A 253 6.30 15.49 10.00
C THR A 253 7.21 14.71 10.94
N ASN A 254 8.21 14.02 10.38
CA ASN A 254 9.15 13.22 11.19
C ASN A 254 10.43 13.96 11.57
N GLY A 255 10.57 15.25 11.22
CA GLY A 255 11.74 16.06 11.52
C GLY A 255 12.96 15.79 10.62
N VAL A 256 12.88 14.87 9.67
CA VAL A 256 14.01 14.56 8.76
C VAL A 256 14.04 15.55 7.61
N ILE A 257 15.20 16.22 7.47
CA ILE A 257 15.42 17.24 6.44
C ILE A 257 15.53 16.56 5.06
N THR A 258 14.82 17.11 4.09
CA THR A 258 14.92 16.74 2.68
C THR A 258 15.98 17.58 1.97
N SER A 259 16.35 17.20 0.74
CA SER A 259 17.20 18.02 -0.14
C SER A 259 16.38 18.82 -1.16
N ARG A 260 15.13 19.18 -0.82
CA ARG A 260 14.21 19.90 -1.70
C ARG A 260 14.44 21.41 -1.65
N SER A 261 14.35 22.07 -2.80
CA SER A 261 14.46 23.53 -2.91
C SER A 261 13.21 24.29 -2.45
N ASN A 262 12.05 23.61 -2.44
CA ASN A 262 10.81 24.19 -1.93
C ASN A 262 10.87 24.21 -0.38
N PRO A 263 10.79 25.38 0.28
CA PRO A 263 10.84 25.47 1.74
C PRO A 263 9.71 24.70 2.43
N PHE A 264 8.53 24.58 1.79
CA PHE A 264 7.41 23.81 2.29
C PHE A 264 7.60 22.29 2.16
N GLU A 265 8.65 21.86 1.44
CA GLU A 265 9.07 20.46 1.31
C GLU A 265 10.38 20.18 2.06
N SER A 266 10.82 21.06 2.95
CA SER A 266 12.12 20.96 3.63
C SER A 266 12.23 19.81 4.64
N VAL A 267 11.10 19.31 5.14
CA VAL A 267 10.99 18.18 6.08
C VAL A 267 10.10 17.10 5.50
N MET A 268 10.40 15.83 5.80
CA MET A 268 9.55 14.70 5.37
C MET A 268 8.25 14.68 6.16
N SER A 269 7.14 14.56 5.45
CA SER A 269 5.80 14.38 6.03
C SER A 269 5.61 12.93 6.47
N ILE A 270 4.81 12.72 7.52
CA ILE A 270 4.23 11.42 7.87
C ILE A 270 2.82 11.42 7.31
N ALA A 271 2.56 10.59 6.32
CA ALA A 271 1.34 10.66 5.56
C ALA A 271 0.46 9.44 5.75
N ASP A 272 -0.86 9.65 5.83
CA ASP A 272 -1.84 8.57 5.76
C ASP A 272 -1.61 7.71 4.51
N THR A 273 -2.00 6.44 4.57
CA THR A 273 -1.98 5.55 3.40
C THR A 273 -3.26 4.73 3.33
N PHE A 274 -3.69 4.36 2.14
CA PHE A 274 -4.84 3.48 1.97
C PHE A 274 -4.66 2.46 0.85
N ALA A 275 -5.44 1.38 0.94
CA ALA A 275 -5.68 0.45 -0.15
C ALA A 275 -7.11 -0.07 -0.09
N GLY A 276 -7.72 -0.25 -1.24
CA GLY A 276 -9.04 -0.86 -1.39
C GLY A 276 -9.01 -1.89 -2.52
N ARG A 277 -9.77 -2.99 -2.35
CA ARG A 277 -9.88 -4.05 -3.34
C ARG A 277 -11.32 -4.54 -3.43
N VAL A 278 -11.77 -4.87 -4.62
CA VAL A 278 -13.04 -5.53 -4.86
C VAL A 278 -12.88 -6.53 -6.00
N GLY A 279 -13.50 -7.69 -5.90
CA GLY A 279 -13.33 -8.70 -6.94
C GLY A 279 -14.16 -9.94 -6.72
N PHE A 280 -13.85 -10.92 -7.56
CA PHE A 280 -14.45 -12.25 -7.56
C PHE A 280 -13.37 -13.32 -7.33
N ASP A 281 -13.74 -14.38 -6.63
CA ASP A 281 -12.97 -15.59 -6.45
C ASP A 281 -13.72 -16.77 -7.01
N TRP A 282 -13.06 -17.56 -7.85
CA TRP A 282 -13.61 -18.76 -8.42
C TRP A 282 -12.75 -19.97 -8.02
N LEU A 283 -13.33 -20.88 -7.23
CA LEU A 283 -12.74 -22.16 -6.85
C LEU A 283 -12.81 -23.12 -8.04
N VAL A 284 -11.73 -23.12 -8.85
CA VAL A 284 -11.68 -23.85 -10.13
C VAL A 284 -11.43 -25.35 -9.94
N LEU A 285 -10.65 -25.73 -8.93
CA LEU A 285 -10.34 -27.13 -8.61
C LEU A 285 -10.58 -27.40 -7.10
N PRO A 286 -11.83 -27.65 -6.68
CA PRO A 286 -12.18 -27.81 -5.26
C PRO A 286 -11.35 -28.89 -4.54
N LYS A 287 -11.16 -30.07 -5.17
CA LYS A 287 -10.37 -31.17 -4.58
C LYS A 287 -8.88 -30.84 -4.40
N ALA A 288 -8.36 -29.96 -5.24
CA ALA A 288 -6.98 -29.48 -5.14
C ALA A 288 -6.84 -28.24 -4.26
N GLY A 289 -7.94 -27.54 -3.94
CA GLY A 289 -7.93 -26.29 -3.19
C GLY A 289 -7.47 -25.09 -4.01
N LEU A 290 -7.65 -25.11 -5.34
CA LEU A 290 -7.16 -24.06 -6.24
C LEU A 290 -8.27 -23.06 -6.58
N THR A 291 -7.98 -21.77 -6.35
CA THR A 291 -8.88 -20.65 -6.65
C THR A 291 -8.17 -19.65 -7.57
N VAL A 292 -8.87 -19.11 -8.54
CA VAL A 292 -8.44 -17.92 -9.30
C VAL A 292 -9.28 -16.74 -8.92
N SER A 293 -8.68 -15.55 -8.95
CA SER A 293 -9.34 -14.28 -8.61
C SER A 293 -9.13 -13.26 -9.72
N LEU A 294 -10.12 -12.37 -9.84
CA LEU A 294 -10.01 -11.17 -10.65
C LEU A 294 -10.67 -10.03 -9.90
N GLY A 295 -9.93 -8.95 -9.70
CA GLY A 295 -10.43 -7.78 -8.99
C GLY A 295 -9.91 -6.48 -9.54
N MET A 296 -10.34 -5.42 -8.88
CA MET A 296 -9.78 -4.08 -8.99
C MET A 296 -9.14 -3.70 -7.64
N ARG A 297 -8.05 -2.99 -7.71
CA ARG A 297 -7.32 -2.45 -6.58
C ARG A 297 -7.10 -0.96 -6.78
N ALA A 298 -7.32 -0.16 -5.73
CA ALA A 298 -6.91 1.23 -5.65
C ALA A 298 -6.03 1.40 -4.42
N GLU A 299 -4.91 2.09 -4.54
CA GLU A 299 -4.00 2.30 -3.42
C GLU A 299 -3.25 3.61 -3.49
N GLY A 300 -2.77 4.05 -2.27
CA GLY A 300 -1.81 5.14 -2.18
C GLY A 300 -1.87 6.05 -0.96
N VAL A 301 -1.69 7.42 -1.12
CA VAL A 301 -1.55 8.43 -0.04
C VAL A 301 -2.39 9.68 -0.36
N PRO A 302 -3.23 10.17 0.55
CA PRO A 302 -4.04 11.37 0.34
C PRO A 302 -3.20 12.65 0.27
N ALA A 303 -3.76 13.70 -0.32
CA ALA A 303 -3.15 15.03 -0.31
C ALA A 303 -3.15 15.64 1.10
N GLU A 304 -4.17 15.30 1.87
CA GLU A 304 -4.36 15.72 3.27
C GLU A 304 -4.73 14.49 4.11
N ASP A 305 -4.21 14.45 5.34
CA ASP A 305 -4.46 13.37 6.29
C ASP A 305 -5.84 13.51 6.92
N LEU A 306 -6.39 12.39 7.36
CA LEU A 306 -7.67 12.35 8.05
C LEU A 306 -7.60 13.04 9.43
N LEU A 307 -6.46 12.86 10.12
CA LEU A 307 -6.17 13.46 11.41
C LEU A 307 -4.75 14.05 11.39
N GLY A 308 -4.56 15.18 12.09
CA GLY A 308 -3.27 15.86 12.16
C GLY A 308 -3.06 16.87 11.03
N GLY A 309 -1.83 17.35 10.87
CA GLY A 309 -1.42 18.25 9.80
C GLY A 309 -0.91 17.48 8.59
N SER A 310 -0.72 18.19 7.48
CA SER A 310 -0.31 17.59 6.19
C SER A 310 0.85 18.33 5.55
N ASP A 311 1.59 19.08 6.36
CA ASP A 311 2.77 19.83 5.91
C ASP A 311 3.95 18.90 5.58
N GLY A 312 4.95 19.49 4.94
CA GLY A 312 6.17 18.78 4.57
C GLY A 312 6.09 18.09 3.23
N PHE A 313 7.16 17.35 2.94
CA PHE A 313 7.33 16.67 1.67
C PHE A 313 6.56 15.37 1.64
N ARG A 314 5.61 15.25 0.72
CA ARG A 314 4.89 14.02 0.36
C ARG A 314 4.56 13.99 -1.13
N ARG A 315 4.32 12.82 -1.66
CA ARG A 315 3.88 12.62 -3.03
C ARG A 315 2.46 12.02 -3.06
N PRO A 316 1.41 12.81 -2.84
CA PRO A 316 0.05 12.29 -2.90
C PRO A 316 -0.32 11.89 -4.33
N GLY A 317 -1.15 10.88 -4.49
CA GLY A 317 -1.57 10.40 -5.82
C GLY A 317 -2.26 9.01 -5.74
N VAL A 318 -2.86 8.46 -6.81
CA VAL A 318 -3.56 7.17 -6.85
C VAL A 318 -3.06 6.28 -7.98
N ALA A 319 -2.96 4.99 -7.69
CA ALA A 319 -2.90 3.95 -8.71
C ALA A 319 -4.16 3.08 -8.62
N VAL A 320 -4.86 2.90 -9.75
CA VAL A 320 -5.93 1.91 -9.88
C VAL A 320 -5.46 0.80 -10.80
N SER A 321 -5.63 -0.45 -10.36
CA SER A 321 -5.11 -1.63 -11.03
C SER A 321 -6.21 -2.66 -11.26
N ILE A 322 -6.09 -3.43 -12.34
CA ILE A 322 -6.76 -4.73 -12.49
C ILE A 322 -5.86 -5.76 -11.80
N GLU A 323 -6.43 -6.58 -10.92
CA GLU A 323 -5.68 -7.51 -10.07
C GLU A 323 -6.11 -8.96 -10.33
N PRO A 324 -5.49 -9.66 -11.31
CA PRO A 324 -5.57 -11.09 -11.41
C PRO A 324 -4.78 -11.77 -10.29
N GLY A 325 -5.29 -12.91 -9.81
CA GLY A 325 -4.64 -13.67 -8.76
C GLY A 325 -4.95 -15.15 -8.81
N ILE A 326 -4.12 -15.91 -8.11
CA ILE A 326 -4.28 -17.34 -7.89
C ILE A 326 -4.00 -17.64 -6.43
N SER A 327 -4.76 -18.54 -5.84
CA SER A 327 -4.49 -19.04 -4.50
C SER A 327 -4.71 -20.54 -4.42
N TRP A 328 -3.92 -21.18 -3.58
CA TRP A 328 -4.00 -22.60 -3.30
C TRP A 328 -4.04 -22.80 -1.79
N MET A 329 -4.93 -23.70 -1.33
CA MET A 329 -5.02 -24.04 0.06
C MET A 329 -5.23 -25.53 0.27
N LYS A 330 -4.42 -26.14 1.13
CA LYS A 330 -4.53 -27.55 1.51
C LYS A 330 -3.74 -27.85 2.77
N ASN A 331 -4.28 -28.69 3.65
CA ASN A 331 -3.59 -29.22 4.86
C ASN A 331 -3.01 -28.11 5.76
N GLY A 332 -3.77 -27.03 5.98
CA GLY A 332 -3.33 -25.89 6.81
C GLY A 332 -2.28 -25.00 6.15
N TRP A 333 -1.95 -25.21 4.87
CA TRP A 333 -1.15 -24.29 4.07
C TRP A 333 -2.06 -23.47 3.16
N ALA A 334 -1.75 -22.18 3.02
CA ALA A 334 -2.31 -21.32 1.99
C ALA A 334 -1.17 -20.58 1.26
N VAL A 335 -1.24 -20.56 -0.06
CA VAL A 335 -0.29 -19.82 -0.92
C VAL A 335 -1.11 -18.95 -1.83
N GLN A 336 -0.75 -17.69 -1.96
CA GLN A 336 -1.41 -16.76 -2.88
C GLN A 336 -0.38 -15.95 -3.67
N LEU A 337 -0.75 -15.62 -4.89
CA LEU A 337 -0.01 -14.74 -5.78
C LEU A 337 -1.03 -13.85 -6.50
N SER A 338 -0.79 -12.54 -6.54
CA SER A 338 -1.53 -11.60 -7.39
C SER A 338 -0.59 -10.59 -8.04
N VAL A 339 -1.00 -10.09 -9.20
CA VAL A 339 -0.22 -9.14 -9.99
C VAL A 339 -1.14 -7.97 -10.36
N PRO A 340 -1.31 -6.98 -9.46
CA PRO A 340 -2.01 -5.74 -9.82
C PRO A 340 -1.30 -5.04 -10.98
N ILE A 341 -2.03 -4.80 -12.08
CA ILE A 341 -1.55 -4.11 -13.29
C ILE A 341 -2.24 -2.75 -13.32
N ALA A 342 -1.48 -1.67 -13.22
CA ALA A 342 -2.03 -0.34 -13.12
C ALA A 342 -2.61 0.14 -14.46
N VAL A 343 -3.88 0.53 -14.42
CA VAL A 343 -4.65 1.05 -15.58
C VAL A 343 -4.92 2.55 -15.47
N TYR A 344 -4.80 3.11 -14.28
CA TYR A 344 -4.95 4.55 -14.02
C TYR A 344 -3.93 5.00 -12.98
N ARG A 345 -3.36 6.19 -13.16
CA ARG A 345 -2.42 6.82 -12.25
C ARG A 345 -2.66 8.32 -12.23
N GLU A 346 -2.58 8.89 -11.04
CA GLU A 346 -2.69 10.33 -10.88
C GLU A 346 -1.85 10.81 -9.70
N ARG A 347 -1.05 11.84 -9.91
CA ARG A 347 -0.30 12.56 -8.88
C ARG A 347 -1.04 13.86 -8.56
N PHE A 348 -1.47 14.04 -7.33
CA PHE A 348 -2.20 15.23 -6.90
C PHE A 348 -1.28 16.34 -6.44
N LYS A 349 -1.80 17.57 -6.38
CA LYS A 349 -1.11 18.65 -5.70
C LYS A 349 -1.04 18.35 -4.20
N SER A 350 0.16 18.38 -3.63
CA SER A 350 0.36 18.31 -2.19
C SER A 350 -0.04 19.62 -1.51
N VAL A 351 -0.10 19.61 -0.17
CA VAL A 351 -0.24 20.84 0.61
C VAL A 351 0.93 21.78 0.32
N ALA A 352 2.16 21.26 0.28
CA ALA A 352 3.37 22.03 -0.05
C ALA A 352 3.33 22.65 -1.45
N ASP A 353 2.75 21.98 -2.46
CA ASP A 353 2.55 22.58 -3.80
C ASP A 353 1.61 23.79 -3.72
N ARG A 354 0.48 23.67 -2.98
CA ARG A 354 -0.49 24.77 -2.78
C ARG A 354 0.07 25.93 -1.97
N GLN A 355 0.85 25.63 -0.92
CA GLN A 355 1.53 26.65 -0.11
C GLN A 355 2.55 27.44 -0.95
N TRP A 356 3.30 26.75 -1.82
CA TRP A 356 4.19 27.41 -2.76
C TRP A 356 3.43 28.34 -3.73
N GLU A 357 2.33 27.88 -4.31
CA GLU A 357 1.50 28.69 -5.21
C GLU A 357 0.97 29.94 -4.50
N ALA A 358 0.48 29.76 -3.26
CA ALA A 358 -0.02 30.88 -2.45
C ALA A 358 1.06 31.90 -2.09
N ALA A 359 2.28 31.44 -1.81
CA ALA A 359 3.39 32.29 -1.41
C ALA A 359 4.10 32.97 -2.58
N SER A 360 4.23 32.30 -3.72
CA SER A 360 5.03 32.78 -4.86
C SER A 360 4.20 33.32 -6.03
N GLY A 361 2.90 33.01 -6.08
CA GLY A 361 2.04 33.29 -7.23
C GLY A 361 2.36 32.42 -8.47
N VAL A 362 3.29 31.47 -8.37
CA VAL A 362 3.73 30.60 -9.45
C VAL A 362 3.09 29.22 -9.32
N PRO A 363 2.36 28.72 -10.35
CA PRO A 363 1.79 27.38 -10.32
C PRO A 363 2.85 26.31 -10.07
N ARG A 364 2.55 25.35 -9.17
CA ARG A 364 3.41 24.21 -8.87
C ARG A 364 2.58 22.94 -8.80
N HIS A 365 3.09 21.90 -9.42
CA HIS A 365 2.58 20.56 -9.30
C HIS A 365 3.76 19.60 -9.36
N GLY A 366 4.06 18.96 -8.24
CA GLY A 366 5.14 17.98 -8.17
C GLY A 366 4.81 16.73 -8.97
N ASP A 367 5.84 15.97 -9.32
CA ASP A 367 5.72 14.67 -9.97
C ASP A 367 5.94 13.50 -9.01
N ALA A 368 5.50 12.33 -9.40
CA ALA A 368 5.80 11.07 -8.72
C ALA A 368 6.02 9.94 -9.73
N ALA A 369 6.92 9.00 -9.38
CA ALA A 369 7.11 7.78 -10.15
C ALA A 369 6.09 6.72 -9.71
N PHE A 370 5.45 6.06 -10.67
CA PHE A 370 4.47 4.99 -10.45
C PHE A 370 4.97 3.68 -11.05
N ALA A 371 4.51 2.57 -10.50
CA ALA A 371 4.74 1.23 -11.05
C ALA A 371 3.73 0.91 -12.16
N ASP A 372 4.15 0.06 -13.10
CA ASP A 372 3.24 -0.53 -14.07
C ASP A 372 2.48 -1.71 -13.47
N TYR A 373 3.14 -2.46 -12.63
CA TYR A 373 2.54 -3.58 -11.90
C TYR A 373 3.28 -3.84 -10.59
N LEU A 374 2.63 -4.59 -9.72
CA LEU A 374 3.22 -5.13 -8.50
C LEU A 374 3.20 -6.65 -8.55
N ILE A 375 4.10 -7.28 -7.79
CA ILE A 375 4.03 -8.71 -7.51
C ILE A 375 3.75 -8.86 -6.01
N LEU A 376 2.62 -9.50 -5.69
CA LEU A 376 2.18 -9.72 -4.32
C LEU A 376 2.04 -11.20 -4.07
N GLY A 377 2.79 -11.72 -3.12
CA GLY A 377 2.76 -13.13 -2.72
C GLY A 377 2.57 -13.30 -1.23
N ALA A 378 1.96 -14.39 -0.80
CA ALA A 378 1.98 -14.76 0.60
C ALA A 378 1.91 -16.28 0.77
N VAL A 379 2.54 -16.75 1.84
CA VAL A 379 2.47 -18.13 2.29
C VAL A 379 2.04 -18.12 3.74
N THR A 380 0.95 -18.82 4.04
CA THR A 380 0.41 -18.96 5.41
C THR A 380 0.44 -20.42 5.85
N LYS A 381 0.83 -20.65 7.08
CA LYS A 381 0.69 -21.94 7.77
C LYS A 381 -0.18 -21.76 9.01
N SER A 382 -1.22 -22.60 9.13
CA SER A 382 -2.06 -22.72 10.32
C SER A 382 -1.63 -23.97 11.12
N PHE A 383 -1.56 -23.83 12.45
CA PHE A 383 -1.17 -24.85 13.41
C PHE A 383 -2.33 -25.18 14.34
#